data_418006198bdd9fd395e140f966febd1f
#
_entry.id   418006198bdd9fd395e140f966febd1f
#
_cell.length_a   1.000
_cell.length_b   1.000
_cell.length_c   1.000
_cell.angle_alpha   90.00
_cell.angle_beta   90.00
_cell.angle_gamma   90.00
#
_symmetry.space_group_name_H-M   'P 1'
#
loop_
_entity.id
_entity.type
_entity.pdbx_description
1 polymer ?
#
loop_
_entity_poly.entity_id
_entity_poly.type
_entity_poly.pdbx_seq_one_letter_code
_entity_poly.pdbx_strand_id
1 'polypeptide(L)'
;MVSKEFFERLNIKNIYFRSFGGITTILRPENFTTEKTTVVCGNELPEKGILTIDTENKTSLQKSRIEIFVFVIKDFSMNNSYTLFFEDPLPQDFEKELTIINDILIKSDSRREFRYDIGMNNWNTFGLARPDLNLLFANGTIKCIISNASIHGAMLTGNRSMIKIGDKASLICDFEKEKLKLPGIVISAESAVSGYFRYSLRFLEPLSLSWCNHIVEYGDYLENQLY
;
A
#
# COMPACT_ATOMS: atom_id res chain seq x y z
N MET A 1 9.63 0.00 -2.58
CA MET A 1 9.68 -1.07 -1.52
C MET A 1 8.29 -1.63 -1.37
N VAL A 2 8.15 -2.93 -1.43
CA VAL A 2 6.85 -3.62 -1.31
C VAL A 2 6.30 -3.43 0.09
N SER A 3 5.01 -3.08 0.22
CA SER A 3 4.36 -2.80 1.51
C SER A 3 4.14 -4.07 2.34
N LYS A 4 3.95 -3.91 3.65
CA LYS A 4 3.57 -5.02 4.54
C LYS A 4 2.26 -5.68 4.09
N GLU A 5 1.28 -4.88 3.64
CA GLU A 5 -0.01 -5.37 3.13
C GLU A 5 0.13 -6.26 1.89
N PHE A 6 1.09 -5.97 1.01
CA PHE A 6 1.41 -6.83 -0.13
C PHE A 6 1.75 -8.25 0.33
N PHE A 7 2.64 -8.38 1.33
CA PHE A 7 2.99 -9.68 1.90
C PHE A 7 1.80 -10.34 2.58
N GLU A 8 0.99 -9.56 3.30
CA GLU A 8 -0.19 -10.06 4.00
C GLU A 8 -1.27 -10.55 3.04
N ARG A 9 -1.49 -9.86 1.94
CA ARG A 9 -2.49 -10.20 0.93
C ARG A 9 -2.12 -11.47 0.16
N LEU A 10 -0.85 -11.60 -0.20
CA LEU A 10 -0.31 -12.82 -0.83
C LEU A 10 0.00 -13.94 0.17
N ASN A 11 -0.29 -13.75 1.46
CA ASN A 11 0.06 -14.68 2.53
C ASN A 11 1.56 -15.05 2.58
N ILE A 12 2.44 -14.15 2.12
CA ILE A 12 3.89 -14.39 2.09
C ILE A 12 4.46 -14.19 3.49
N LYS A 13 5.22 -15.18 3.97
CA LYS A 13 6.01 -15.08 5.20
C LYS A 13 7.44 -14.67 4.95
N ASN A 14 8.09 -15.38 4.04
CA ASN A 14 9.49 -15.16 3.72
C ASN A 14 9.74 -15.38 2.23
N ILE A 15 10.77 -14.75 1.73
CA ILE A 15 11.31 -14.96 0.39
C ILE A 15 12.80 -15.22 0.52
N TYR A 16 13.25 -16.29 -0.09
CA TYR A 16 14.65 -16.71 -0.10
C TYR A 16 15.14 -16.96 -1.51
N PHE A 17 16.42 -16.75 -1.72
CA PHE A 17 17.13 -17.28 -2.86
C PHE A 17 18.04 -18.43 -2.39
N ARG A 18 17.99 -19.55 -3.08
CA ARG A 18 18.87 -20.70 -2.85
C ARG A 18 19.73 -20.92 -4.09
N SER A 19 21.04 -20.81 -3.93
CA SER A 19 21.98 -21.17 -4.98
C SER A 19 22.03 -22.69 -5.17
N PHE A 20 22.46 -23.15 -6.33
CA PHE A 20 22.71 -24.58 -6.56
C PHE A 20 23.84 -25.15 -5.68
N GLY A 21 24.70 -24.30 -5.14
CA GLY A 21 25.70 -24.67 -4.12
C GLY A 21 25.15 -24.78 -2.69
N GLY A 22 23.83 -24.64 -2.50
CA GLY A 22 23.16 -24.80 -1.21
C GLY A 22 23.13 -23.58 -0.29
N ILE A 23 23.71 -22.45 -0.72
CA ILE A 23 23.67 -21.20 0.06
C ILE A 23 22.27 -20.59 -0.06
N THR A 24 21.68 -20.26 1.09
CA THR A 24 20.36 -19.63 1.18
C THR A 24 20.51 -18.17 1.64
N THR A 25 19.93 -17.22 0.90
CA THR A 25 19.95 -15.79 1.19
C THR A 25 18.53 -15.28 1.35
N ILE A 26 18.23 -14.57 2.44
CA ILE A 26 16.95 -13.90 2.65
C ILE A 26 16.90 -12.68 1.73
N LEU A 27 15.79 -12.53 1.02
CA LEU A 27 15.57 -11.44 0.08
C LEU A 27 14.58 -10.41 0.63
N ARG A 28 14.79 -9.16 0.26
CA ARG A 28 13.84 -8.06 0.47
C ARG A 28 13.36 -7.56 -0.89
N PRO A 29 12.16 -7.93 -1.34
CA PRO A 29 11.65 -7.47 -2.61
C PRO A 29 11.32 -5.98 -2.55
N GLU A 30 11.66 -5.28 -3.61
CA GLU A 30 11.28 -3.88 -3.86
C GLU A 30 10.14 -3.78 -4.87
N ASN A 31 10.10 -4.73 -5.80
CA ASN A 31 9.05 -4.87 -6.78
C ASN A 31 8.80 -6.35 -7.01
N PHE A 32 7.55 -6.72 -7.35
CA PHE A 32 7.17 -8.11 -7.62
C PHE A 32 6.08 -8.13 -8.70
N THR A 33 6.38 -8.76 -9.82
CA THR A 33 5.46 -8.94 -10.95
C THR A 33 5.26 -10.42 -11.24
N THR A 34 4.45 -10.75 -12.23
CA THR A 34 4.23 -12.14 -12.67
C THR A 34 5.43 -12.77 -13.37
N GLU A 35 6.39 -11.95 -13.84
CA GLU A 35 7.54 -12.41 -14.62
C GLU A 35 8.87 -12.28 -13.85
N LYS A 36 8.93 -11.35 -12.90
CA LYS A 36 10.19 -11.02 -12.21
C LYS A 36 9.96 -10.37 -10.86
N THR A 37 11.00 -10.37 -10.04
CA THR A 37 11.08 -9.57 -8.83
C THR A 37 12.40 -8.82 -8.76
N THR A 38 12.37 -7.56 -8.30
CA THR A 38 13.58 -6.81 -7.96
C THR A 38 13.79 -6.92 -6.46
N VAL A 39 14.99 -7.24 -6.03
CA VAL A 39 15.33 -7.49 -4.63
C VAL A 39 16.61 -6.76 -4.23
N VAL A 40 16.70 -6.41 -2.95
CA VAL A 40 17.94 -5.97 -2.31
C VAL A 40 18.37 -7.03 -1.31
N CYS A 41 19.65 -7.41 -1.33
CA CYS A 41 20.21 -8.34 -0.36
C CYS A 41 21.69 -8.01 -0.03
N GLY A 42 22.14 -8.43 1.15
CA GLY A 42 23.49 -8.14 1.64
C GLY A 42 24.59 -8.98 1.00
N ASN A 43 24.24 -10.06 0.31
CA ASN A 43 25.17 -11.01 -0.28
C ASN A 43 25.10 -10.94 -1.82
N GLU A 44 26.21 -11.29 -2.46
CA GLU A 44 26.21 -11.43 -3.91
C GLU A 44 25.42 -12.69 -4.31
N LEU A 45 24.51 -12.53 -5.29
CA LEU A 45 23.72 -13.62 -5.81
C LEU A 45 24.38 -14.18 -7.07
N PRO A 46 24.46 -15.52 -7.22
CA PRO A 46 24.88 -16.13 -8.46
C PRO A 46 23.83 -15.95 -9.57
N GLU A 47 24.24 -16.08 -10.83
CA GLU A 47 23.40 -15.83 -12.01
C GLU A 47 22.14 -16.69 -12.09
N LYS A 48 22.10 -17.83 -11.41
CA LYS A 48 20.97 -18.75 -11.39
C LYS A 48 20.76 -19.38 -10.03
N GLY A 49 19.50 -19.68 -9.72
CA GLY A 49 19.13 -20.35 -8.50
C GLY A 49 17.64 -20.63 -8.41
N ILE A 50 17.18 -20.86 -7.19
CA ILE A 50 15.77 -21.13 -6.88
C ILE A 50 15.29 -20.01 -5.97
N LEU A 51 14.27 -19.28 -6.41
CA LEU A 51 13.48 -18.40 -5.56
C LEU A 51 12.48 -19.25 -4.78
N THR A 52 12.51 -19.16 -3.48
CA THR A 52 11.59 -19.85 -2.60
C THR A 52 10.70 -18.82 -1.90
N ILE A 53 9.39 -18.97 -2.04
CA ILE A 53 8.38 -18.13 -1.40
C ILE A 53 7.61 -19.01 -0.42
N ASP A 54 7.78 -18.76 0.87
CA ASP A 54 7.00 -19.44 1.90
C ASP A 54 5.70 -18.65 2.13
N THR A 55 4.56 -19.32 1.94
CA THR A 55 3.22 -18.77 2.19
C THR A 55 2.54 -19.51 3.33
N GLU A 56 1.67 -18.82 4.07
CA GLU A 56 0.85 -19.40 5.13
C GLU A 56 -0.55 -18.80 5.12
N ASN A 57 -1.53 -19.63 4.83
CA ASN A 57 -2.92 -19.19 4.88
C ASN A 57 -3.33 -18.93 6.33
N LYS A 58 -3.71 -17.68 6.64
CA LYS A 58 -4.05 -17.24 8.00
C LYS A 58 -5.27 -17.95 8.58
N THR A 59 -6.18 -18.40 7.74
CA THR A 59 -7.44 -19.02 8.19
C THR A 59 -7.28 -20.53 8.42
N SER A 60 -6.57 -21.24 7.53
CA SER A 60 -6.38 -22.69 7.62
C SER A 60 -5.06 -23.10 8.28
N LEU A 61 -4.16 -22.14 8.56
CA LEU A 61 -2.78 -22.36 9.02
C LEU A 61 -1.97 -23.28 8.08
N GLN A 62 -2.46 -23.51 6.88
CA GLN A 62 -1.79 -24.32 5.87
C GLN A 62 -0.58 -23.56 5.35
N LYS A 63 0.58 -24.19 5.47
CA LYS A 63 1.85 -23.69 4.93
C LYS A 63 2.06 -24.27 3.54
N SER A 64 2.42 -23.41 2.62
CA SER A 64 2.80 -23.80 1.26
C SER A 64 4.13 -23.16 0.91
N ARG A 65 4.84 -23.81 0.00
CA ARG A 65 6.11 -23.35 -0.52
C ARG A 65 6.04 -23.33 -2.03
N ILE A 66 6.35 -22.19 -2.60
CA ILE A 66 6.49 -21.99 -4.03
C ILE A 66 7.98 -21.95 -4.33
N GLU A 67 8.47 -22.82 -5.21
CA GLU A 67 9.85 -22.83 -5.68
C GLU A 67 9.85 -22.52 -7.19
N ILE A 68 10.66 -21.56 -7.60
CA ILE A 68 10.71 -21.05 -8.97
C ILE A 68 12.18 -20.98 -9.39
N PHE A 69 12.52 -21.55 -10.51
CA PHE A 69 13.83 -21.33 -11.10
C PHE A 69 13.93 -19.89 -11.59
N VAL A 70 15.06 -19.24 -11.29
CA VAL A 70 15.26 -17.84 -11.63
C VAL A 70 16.62 -17.61 -12.24
N PHE A 71 16.63 -16.68 -13.20
CA PHE A 71 17.82 -16.06 -13.72
C PHE A 71 18.04 -14.70 -13.06
N VAL A 72 19.26 -14.43 -12.58
CA VAL A 72 19.58 -13.26 -11.77
C VAL A 72 20.43 -12.30 -12.56
N ILE A 73 19.99 -11.05 -12.63
CA ILE A 73 20.78 -9.93 -13.21
C ILE A 73 21.06 -8.93 -12.10
N LYS A 74 22.33 -8.60 -11.91
CA LYS A 74 22.76 -7.56 -10.98
C LYS A 74 22.48 -6.18 -11.58
N ASP A 75 21.86 -5.30 -10.80
CA ASP A 75 21.71 -3.91 -11.17
C ASP A 75 22.96 -3.13 -10.78
N PHE A 76 23.74 -2.72 -11.79
CA PHE A 76 25.00 -1.99 -11.57
C PHE A 76 24.78 -0.52 -11.18
N SER A 77 23.56 0.01 -11.31
CA SER A 77 23.23 1.38 -10.92
C SER A 77 22.93 1.51 -9.42
N MET A 78 22.57 0.39 -8.76
CA MET A 78 22.24 0.35 -7.34
C MET A 78 23.06 -0.72 -6.61
N ASN A 79 23.64 -0.34 -5.47
CA ASN A 79 24.38 -1.28 -4.64
C ASN A 79 23.45 -2.37 -4.11
N ASN A 80 23.85 -3.63 -4.31
CA ASN A 80 23.16 -4.82 -3.80
C ASN A 80 21.72 -5.04 -4.32
N SER A 81 21.38 -4.46 -5.48
CA SER A 81 20.09 -4.68 -6.15
C SER A 81 20.23 -5.72 -7.26
N TYR A 82 19.25 -6.60 -7.36
CA TYR A 82 19.19 -7.70 -8.31
C TYR A 82 17.80 -7.83 -8.88
N THR A 83 17.70 -8.13 -10.18
CA THR A 83 16.43 -8.54 -10.81
C THR A 83 16.46 -10.05 -11.04
N LEU A 84 15.49 -10.75 -10.50
CA LEU A 84 15.29 -12.18 -10.65
C LEU A 84 14.15 -12.42 -11.64
N PHE A 85 14.46 -12.95 -12.80
CA PHE A 85 13.49 -13.34 -13.82
C PHE A 85 13.05 -14.79 -13.58
N PHE A 86 11.75 -15.04 -13.61
CA PHE A 86 11.17 -16.35 -13.40
C PHE A 86 11.31 -17.18 -14.68
N GLU A 87 11.89 -18.38 -14.58
CA GLU A 87 11.94 -19.35 -15.68
C GLU A 87 10.66 -20.19 -15.74
N ASP A 88 10.00 -20.40 -14.58
CA ASP A 88 8.74 -21.13 -14.47
C ASP A 88 7.57 -20.18 -14.20
N PRO A 89 6.35 -20.51 -14.65
CA PRO A 89 5.17 -19.74 -14.32
C PRO A 89 4.84 -19.83 -12.83
N LEU A 90 4.30 -18.76 -12.28
CA LEU A 90 3.77 -18.76 -10.93
C LEU A 90 2.54 -19.68 -10.81
N PRO A 91 2.26 -20.24 -9.63
CA PRO A 91 0.98 -20.92 -9.40
C PRO A 91 -0.19 -19.99 -9.71
N GLN A 92 -1.20 -20.51 -10.40
CA GLN A 92 -2.30 -19.74 -10.98
C GLN A 92 -3.01 -18.80 -9.97
N ASP A 93 -3.28 -19.30 -8.76
CA ASP A 93 -3.94 -18.49 -7.73
C ASP A 93 -3.05 -17.35 -7.23
N PHE A 94 -1.74 -17.60 -7.10
CA PHE A 94 -0.76 -16.61 -6.70
C PHE A 94 -0.57 -15.54 -7.79
N GLU A 95 -0.46 -15.96 -9.04
CA GLU A 95 -0.35 -15.08 -10.20
C GLU A 95 -1.56 -14.17 -10.35
N LYS A 96 -2.76 -14.73 -10.18
CA LYS A 96 -4.02 -13.98 -10.24
C LYS A 96 -4.09 -12.87 -9.19
N GLU A 97 -3.78 -13.19 -7.94
CA GLU A 97 -3.79 -12.20 -6.85
C GLU A 97 -2.69 -11.14 -7.05
N LEU A 98 -1.52 -11.55 -7.52
CA LEU A 98 -0.42 -10.64 -7.84
C LEU A 98 -0.78 -9.68 -8.98
N THR A 99 -1.49 -10.15 -10.00
CA THR A 99 -2.00 -9.33 -11.11
C THR A 99 -2.96 -8.26 -10.59
N ILE A 100 -3.91 -8.64 -9.72
CA ILE A 100 -4.86 -7.69 -9.11
C ILE A 100 -4.10 -6.60 -8.33
N ILE A 101 -3.10 -6.98 -7.54
CA ILE A 101 -2.30 -6.02 -6.76
C ILE A 101 -1.52 -5.08 -7.69
N ASN A 102 -0.91 -5.61 -8.74
CA ASN A 102 -0.15 -4.79 -9.70
C ASN A 102 -1.07 -3.81 -10.45
N ASP A 103 -2.26 -4.22 -10.85
CA ASP A 103 -3.25 -3.32 -11.46
C ASP A 103 -3.64 -2.17 -10.54
N ILE A 104 -3.86 -2.45 -9.25
CA ILE A 104 -4.11 -1.42 -8.23
C ILE A 104 -2.93 -0.46 -8.15
N LEU A 105 -1.70 -0.95 -8.11
CA LEU A 105 -0.50 -0.12 -8.00
C LEU A 105 -0.31 0.77 -9.23
N ILE A 106 -0.51 0.23 -10.43
CA ILE A 106 -0.42 0.99 -11.70
C ILE A 106 -1.49 2.09 -11.73
N LYS A 107 -2.75 1.76 -11.43
CA LYS A 107 -3.84 2.72 -11.38
C LYS A 107 -3.60 3.79 -10.30
N SER A 108 -3.09 3.40 -9.13
CA SER A 108 -2.79 4.34 -8.06
C SER A 108 -1.66 5.30 -8.43
N ASP A 109 -0.63 4.85 -9.15
CA ASP A 109 0.45 5.72 -9.61
C ASP A 109 -0.05 6.75 -10.63
N SER A 110 -0.93 6.35 -11.55
CA SER A 110 -1.56 7.25 -12.50
C SER A 110 -2.50 8.28 -11.85
N ARG A 111 -3.10 7.96 -10.70
CA ARG A 111 -4.07 8.80 -9.97
C ARG A 111 -3.49 9.53 -8.76
N ARG A 112 -2.21 9.41 -8.48
CA ARG A 112 -1.61 9.99 -7.28
C ARG A 112 -1.80 11.50 -7.12
N GLU A 113 -1.91 12.24 -8.20
CA GLU A 113 -2.14 13.68 -8.23
C GLU A 113 -3.63 14.06 -8.26
N PHE A 114 -4.52 13.11 -8.57
CA PHE A 114 -5.95 13.37 -8.57
C PHE A 114 -6.47 13.45 -7.14
N ARG A 115 -7.34 14.42 -6.90
CA ARG A 115 -8.07 14.60 -5.64
C ARG A 115 -9.55 14.50 -5.89
N TYR A 116 -10.18 13.59 -5.21
CA TYR A 116 -11.61 13.33 -5.33
C TYR A 116 -12.35 13.96 -4.17
N ASP A 117 -13.40 14.73 -4.47
CA ASP A 117 -14.30 15.29 -3.48
C ASP A 117 -15.16 14.19 -2.87
N ILE A 118 -15.06 14.02 -1.56
CA ILE A 118 -15.81 13.01 -0.81
C ILE A 118 -16.92 13.70 -0.01
N GLY A 119 -16.59 14.58 0.90
CA GLY A 119 -17.54 15.40 1.65
C GLY A 119 -18.68 14.61 2.30
N MET A 120 -19.68 15.35 2.74
CA MET A 120 -20.87 14.80 3.42
C MET A 120 -21.83 14.07 2.48
N ASN A 121 -21.73 14.25 1.18
CA ASN A 121 -22.68 13.68 0.22
C ASN A 121 -22.19 12.37 -0.42
N ASN A 122 -20.89 12.14 -0.42
CA ASN A 122 -20.26 11.04 -1.16
C ASN A 122 -19.49 10.04 -0.29
N TRP A 123 -19.53 10.19 1.05
CA TRP A 123 -18.77 9.32 1.96
C TRP A 123 -19.15 7.83 1.84
N ASN A 124 -20.43 7.53 1.66
CA ASN A 124 -20.93 6.17 1.47
C ASN A 124 -20.51 5.59 0.11
N THR A 125 -20.54 6.40 -0.94
CA THR A 125 -20.04 5.99 -2.28
C THR A 125 -18.54 5.73 -2.26
N PHE A 126 -17.79 6.48 -1.45
CA PHE A 126 -16.38 6.21 -1.21
C PHE A 126 -16.14 4.95 -0.36
N GLY A 127 -17.19 4.33 0.16
CA GLY A 127 -17.16 3.08 0.93
C GLY A 127 -16.94 3.26 2.43
N LEU A 128 -16.99 4.49 2.96
CA LEU A 128 -16.92 4.71 4.41
C LEU A 128 -18.20 4.23 5.09
N ALA A 129 -18.08 3.62 6.26
CA ALA A 129 -19.22 3.18 7.08
C ALA A 129 -19.91 4.36 7.77
N ARG A 130 -19.25 5.50 7.88
CA ARG A 130 -19.79 6.74 8.48
C ARG A 130 -18.99 7.96 8.04
N PRO A 131 -19.59 9.16 8.01
CA PRO A 131 -18.92 10.38 7.56
C PRO A 131 -17.89 10.92 8.56
N ASP A 132 -18.10 10.69 9.87
CA ASP A 132 -17.23 11.17 10.93
C ASP A 132 -16.10 10.19 11.21
N LEU A 133 -14.89 10.67 11.05
CA LEU A 133 -13.65 9.94 11.24
C LEU A 133 -12.90 10.45 12.46
N ASN A 134 -11.88 9.72 12.88
CA ASN A 134 -11.00 10.13 13.96
C ASN A 134 -9.60 10.44 13.44
N LEU A 135 -9.08 11.62 13.75
CA LEU A 135 -7.68 11.97 13.55
C LEU A 135 -6.96 11.90 14.90
N LEU A 136 -6.07 10.92 15.02
CA LEU A 136 -5.25 10.69 16.21
C LEU A 136 -3.95 11.47 16.08
N PHE A 137 -3.53 12.15 17.14
CA PHE A 137 -2.24 12.84 17.24
C PHE A 137 -1.69 12.74 18.66
N ALA A 138 -0.47 13.21 18.91
CA ALA A 138 0.22 13.00 20.19
C ALA A 138 -0.60 13.42 21.42
N ASN A 139 -1.38 14.49 21.31
CA ASN A 139 -2.11 15.12 22.43
C ASN A 139 -3.61 14.78 22.43
N GLY A 140 -4.07 13.81 21.64
CA GLY A 140 -5.47 13.40 21.66
C GLY A 140 -6.05 12.95 20.32
N THR A 141 -7.37 13.05 20.23
CA THR A 141 -8.16 12.66 19.06
C THR A 141 -9.15 13.78 18.75
N ILE A 142 -9.30 14.09 17.48
CA ILE A 142 -10.38 14.95 17.00
C ILE A 142 -11.27 14.19 16.02
N LYS A 143 -12.56 14.53 16.03
CA LYS A 143 -13.49 14.11 14.99
C LYS A 143 -13.34 15.01 13.78
N CYS A 144 -13.29 14.43 12.60
CA CYS A 144 -13.15 15.12 11.34
C CYS A 144 -13.94 14.43 10.24
N ILE A 145 -14.14 15.16 9.14
CA ILE A 145 -14.77 14.67 7.90
C ILE A 145 -13.73 14.81 6.80
N ILE A 146 -13.63 13.83 5.93
CA ILE A 146 -12.84 13.95 4.70
C ILE A 146 -13.59 14.89 3.75
N SER A 147 -12.95 15.99 3.37
CA SER A 147 -13.45 16.90 2.33
C SER A 147 -13.04 16.40 0.95
N ASN A 148 -11.76 16.06 0.78
CA ASN A 148 -11.24 15.37 -0.40
C ASN A 148 -10.09 14.45 -0.05
N ALA A 149 -9.79 13.53 -0.95
CA ALA A 149 -8.70 12.57 -0.80
C ALA A 149 -7.98 12.29 -2.12
N SER A 150 -6.73 11.87 -1.99
CA SER A 150 -5.88 11.35 -3.04
C SER A 150 -5.09 10.16 -2.52
N ILE A 151 -4.31 9.52 -3.38
CA ILE A 151 -3.41 8.43 -2.98
C ILE A 151 -2.48 8.85 -1.82
N HIS A 152 -1.92 10.07 -1.88
CA HIS A 152 -0.88 10.52 -0.94
C HIS A 152 -1.39 11.36 0.21
N GLY A 153 -2.69 11.61 0.30
CA GLY A 153 -3.18 12.45 1.38
C GLY A 153 -4.68 12.71 1.38
N ALA A 154 -5.12 13.43 2.40
CA ALA A 154 -6.51 13.83 2.55
C ALA A 154 -6.60 15.26 3.09
N MET A 155 -7.64 15.97 2.68
CA MET A 155 -8.08 17.21 3.31
C MET A 155 -9.24 16.90 4.25
N LEU A 156 -9.10 17.32 5.49
CA LEU A 156 -10.01 17.04 6.58
C LEU A 156 -10.61 18.34 7.10
N THR A 157 -11.86 18.31 7.50
CA THR A 157 -12.50 19.39 8.24
C THR A 157 -12.91 18.86 9.61
N GLY A 158 -12.47 19.52 10.68
CA GLY A 158 -12.73 19.10 12.05
C GLY A 158 -12.86 20.25 13.01
N ASN A 159 -13.35 19.93 14.22
CA ASN A 159 -13.45 20.90 15.28
C ASN A 159 -12.08 21.13 15.91
N ARG A 160 -11.67 22.40 16.02
CA ARG A 160 -10.63 22.90 16.92
C ARG A 160 -9.19 22.49 16.66
N SER A 161 -8.32 23.43 16.82
CA SER A 161 -6.91 23.38 16.53
C SER A 161 -6.06 23.24 17.79
N MET A 162 -5.71 22.00 18.09
CA MET A 162 -4.48 21.76 18.85
C MET A 162 -3.39 21.14 17.95
N ILE A 163 -3.71 20.93 16.67
CA ILE A 163 -2.82 20.30 15.70
C ILE A 163 -2.07 21.38 14.94
N LYS A 164 -0.75 21.24 14.86
CA LYS A 164 0.14 22.17 14.17
C LYS A 164 0.70 21.55 12.89
N ILE A 165 1.13 22.40 11.99
CA ILE A 165 1.90 21.97 10.81
C ILE A 165 3.15 21.24 11.29
N GLY A 166 3.44 20.08 10.70
CA GLY A 166 4.54 19.20 11.08
C GLY A 166 4.18 18.11 12.11
N ASP A 167 3.00 18.19 12.75
CA ASP A 167 2.57 17.16 13.68
C ASP A 167 2.35 15.83 12.97
N LYS A 168 2.81 14.75 13.61
CA LYS A 168 2.48 13.39 13.20
C LYS A 168 1.06 13.06 13.65
N ALA A 169 0.26 12.58 12.72
CA ALA A 169 -1.12 12.19 12.98
C ALA A 169 -1.46 10.87 12.26
N SER A 170 -2.53 10.23 12.69
CA SER A 170 -3.06 9.04 12.01
C SER A 170 -4.55 9.22 11.76
N LEU A 171 -4.97 9.16 10.51
CA LEU A 171 -6.37 9.14 10.15
C LEU A 171 -6.92 7.72 10.31
N ILE A 172 -8.02 7.58 11.03
CA ILE A 172 -8.74 6.31 11.18
C ILE A 172 -9.97 6.37 10.31
N CYS A 173 -9.97 5.53 9.28
CA CYS A 173 -11.09 5.35 8.36
C CYS A 173 -11.79 4.03 8.66
N ASP A 174 -13.08 4.07 8.98
CA ASP A 174 -13.91 2.90 9.13
C ASP A 174 -14.63 2.67 7.79
N PHE A 175 -14.17 1.70 7.00
CA PHE A 175 -14.86 1.20 5.82
C PHE A 175 -15.81 0.06 6.21
N GLU A 176 -16.75 -0.31 5.33
CA GLU A 176 -17.72 -1.37 5.64
C GLU A 176 -17.07 -2.72 5.95
N LYS A 177 -15.95 -3.03 5.30
CA LYS A 177 -15.28 -4.34 5.41
C LYS A 177 -13.99 -4.29 6.23
N GLU A 178 -13.44 -3.11 6.48
CA GLU A 178 -12.16 -2.97 7.13
C GLU A 178 -12.01 -1.63 7.85
N LYS A 179 -11.04 -1.58 8.76
CA LYS A 179 -10.65 -0.36 9.45
C LYS A 179 -9.21 -0.03 9.14
N LEU A 180 -8.97 1.11 8.50
CA LEU A 180 -7.65 1.57 8.13
C LEU A 180 -7.12 2.60 9.12
N LYS A 181 -5.83 2.48 9.43
CA LYS A 181 -5.05 3.49 10.14
C LYS A 181 -3.99 4.04 9.20
N LEU A 182 -4.15 5.28 8.78
CA LEU A 182 -3.30 5.95 7.80
C LEU A 182 -2.38 6.95 8.51
N PRO A 183 -1.12 6.60 8.77
CA PRO A 183 -0.17 7.51 9.39
C PRO A 183 0.21 8.62 8.40
N GLY A 184 0.37 9.85 8.90
CA GLY A 184 0.70 11.00 8.08
C GLY A 184 1.32 12.14 8.87
N ILE A 185 1.61 13.21 8.15
CA ILE A 185 2.11 14.48 8.68
C ILE A 185 1.14 15.58 8.25
N VAL A 186 0.78 16.44 9.18
CA VAL A 186 -0.04 17.62 8.90
C VAL A 186 0.80 18.64 8.11
N ILE A 187 0.40 18.95 6.88
CA ILE A 187 1.11 19.89 6.00
C ILE A 187 0.44 21.26 5.91
N SER A 188 -0.83 21.37 6.27
CA SER A 188 -1.51 22.65 6.48
C SER A 188 -2.55 22.55 7.61
N ALA A 189 -2.80 23.67 8.28
CA ALA A 189 -3.83 23.83 9.29
C ALA A 189 -4.37 25.25 9.21
N GLU A 190 -5.60 25.42 8.74
CA GLU A 190 -6.21 26.71 8.47
C GLU A 190 -7.54 26.82 9.20
N SER A 191 -7.85 28.03 9.71
CA SER A 191 -9.18 28.33 10.23
C SER A 191 -10.19 28.34 9.09
N ALA A 192 -11.25 27.58 9.24
CA ALA A 192 -12.41 27.58 8.35
C ALA A 192 -13.56 28.38 8.99
N VAL A 193 -14.70 28.43 8.31
CA VAL A 193 -15.88 29.16 8.81
C VAL A 193 -16.41 28.49 10.10
N SER A 194 -16.91 29.33 11.04
CA SER A 194 -17.66 28.87 12.23
C SER A 194 -16.87 28.01 13.23
N GLY A 195 -15.57 28.27 13.41
CA GLY A 195 -14.76 27.60 14.43
C GLY A 195 -14.28 26.20 14.03
N TYR A 196 -14.50 25.81 12.78
CA TYR A 196 -13.89 24.62 12.19
C TYR A 196 -12.50 24.93 11.67
N PHE A 197 -11.69 23.87 11.54
CA PHE A 197 -10.36 23.91 10.98
C PHE A 197 -10.27 22.94 9.81
N ARG A 198 -9.53 23.37 8.79
CA ARG A 198 -9.18 22.53 7.65
C ARG A 198 -7.74 22.09 7.80
N TYR A 199 -7.52 20.78 7.72
CA TYR A 199 -6.21 20.15 7.82
C TYR A 199 -5.89 19.44 6.51
N SER A 200 -4.68 19.62 6.00
CA SER A 200 -4.15 18.75 4.94
C SER A 200 -3.18 17.77 5.57
N LEU A 201 -3.46 16.47 5.38
CA LEU A 201 -2.64 15.37 5.85
C LEU A 201 -1.95 14.73 4.65
N ARG A 202 -0.62 14.63 4.69
CA ARG A 202 0.18 13.84 3.76
C ARG A 202 0.50 12.51 4.40
N PHE A 203 0.11 11.41 3.77
CA PHE A 203 0.37 10.07 4.28
C PHE A 203 1.85 9.71 4.19
N LEU A 204 2.32 8.85 5.11
CA LEU A 204 3.67 8.34 5.15
C LEU A 204 3.81 7.11 4.26
N GLU A 205 4.96 7.00 3.62
CA GLU A 205 5.33 5.80 2.87
C GLU A 205 5.84 4.66 3.80
N PRO A 206 5.60 3.38 3.45
CA PRO A 206 4.83 2.93 2.30
C PRO A 206 3.33 3.17 2.49
N LEU A 207 2.64 3.51 1.39
CA LEU A 207 1.20 3.72 1.41
C LEU A 207 0.44 2.43 1.68
N SER A 208 -0.72 2.54 2.33
CA SER A 208 -1.65 1.43 2.49
C SER A 208 -2.20 0.99 1.12
N LEU A 209 -2.04 -0.29 0.79
CA LEU A 209 -2.58 -0.85 -0.45
C LEU A 209 -4.11 -0.80 -0.46
N SER A 210 -4.76 -1.07 0.68
CA SER A 210 -6.21 -0.94 0.82
C SER A 210 -6.67 0.50 0.58
N TRP A 211 -5.95 1.49 1.11
CA TRP A 211 -6.25 2.89 0.81
C TRP A 211 -6.12 3.21 -0.69
N CYS A 212 -5.03 2.79 -1.33
CA CYS A 212 -4.85 2.95 -2.76
C CYS A 212 -6.01 2.33 -3.54
N ASN A 213 -6.45 1.12 -3.15
CA ASN A 213 -7.57 0.45 -3.78
C ASN A 213 -8.87 1.26 -3.66
N HIS A 214 -9.23 1.76 -2.47
CA HIS A 214 -10.42 2.60 -2.28
C HIS A 214 -10.39 3.86 -3.15
N ILE A 215 -9.24 4.53 -3.26
CA ILE A 215 -9.10 5.70 -4.15
C ILE A 215 -9.27 5.32 -5.62
N VAL A 216 -8.70 4.19 -6.05
CA VAL A 216 -8.81 3.70 -7.43
C VAL A 216 -10.26 3.32 -7.75
N GLU A 217 -10.91 2.52 -6.91
CA GLU A 217 -12.32 2.10 -7.09
C GLU A 217 -13.27 3.30 -7.15
N TYR A 218 -13.05 4.28 -6.27
CA TYR A 218 -13.87 5.50 -6.29
C TYR A 218 -13.63 6.34 -7.54
N GLY A 219 -12.39 6.44 -8.02
CA GLY A 219 -12.08 7.10 -9.28
C GLY A 219 -12.74 6.42 -10.47
N ASP A 220 -12.66 5.07 -10.55
CA ASP A 220 -13.33 4.27 -11.58
C ASP A 220 -14.86 4.47 -11.54
N TYR A 221 -15.46 4.51 -10.33
CA TYR A 221 -16.88 4.80 -10.17
C TYR A 221 -17.26 6.16 -10.75
N LEU A 222 -16.52 7.23 -10.42
CA LEU A 222 -16.78 8.58 -10.92
C LEU A 222 -16.63 8.69 -12.44
N GLU A 223 -15.61 8.05 -13.00
CA GLU A 223 -15.41 8.01 -14.47
C GLU A 223 -16.61 7.34 -15.16
N ASN A 224 -17.14 6.24 -14.58
CA ASN A 224 -18.30 5.53 -15.15
C ASN A 224 -19.63 6.30 -15.00
N GLN A 225 -19.71 7.35 -14.18
CA GLN A 225 -20.90 8.22 -14.09
C GLN A 225 -20.94 9.31 -15.17
N LEU A 226 -19.81 9.53 -15.88
CA LEU A 226 -19.68 10.57 -16.89
C LEU A 226 -20.05 10.07 -18.32
N TYR A 227 -20.32 8.77 -18.46
CA TYR A 227 -20.74 8.11 -19.71
C TYR A 227 -22.10 7.45 -19.54
#